data_c11b27b7542a232e54a006ef4cd8c9fe
#
_entry.id   c11b27b7542a232e54a006ef4cd8c9fe
#
_cell.length_a   1.000
_cell.length_b   1.000
_cell.length_c   1.000
_cell.angle_alpha   90.00
_cell.angle_beta   90.00
_cell.angle_gamma   90.00
#
_symmetry.space_group_name_H-M   'P 1'
#
loop_
_entity.id
_entity.type
_entity.pdbx_description
1 polymer ?
#
loop_
_entity_poly.entity_id
_entity_poly.type
_entity_poly.pdbx_seq_one_letter_code
_entity_poly.pdbx_strand_id
1 'polypeptide(L)'
;MGLGVRRGELLGVKVRDMNFRANEVFIARRADDPSDPRVHQPNAKTADHLLPISADLVHRTRHYIFEERRRFPAARKHEFLFVANGGAPLSLRGLNKIFDVLNGRHPELLGLFPHLFRHTNNYNFSKLADEQGMDPEVEQKTWSHNMGWSETSGAAETYTRREIERKAREASLQLQNKMVKPRNASE
;
A
#
# COMPACT_ATOMS: atom_id res chain seq x y z
N MET A 1 -2.34 0.13 -7.06
CA MET A 1 -1.57 0.75 -5.96
C MET A 1 -2.42 1.14 -4.75
N GLY A 2 -3.73 0.91 -4.77
CA GLY A 2 -4.67 1.29 -3.74
C GLY A 2 -4.66 0.47 -2.43
N LEU A 3 -3.86 -0.59 -2.33
CA LEU A 3 -3.93 -1.49 -1.16
C LEU A 3 -2.99 -1.10 -0.01
N GLY A 4 -2.03 -0.20 -0.22
CA GLY A 4 -1.09 0.21 0.82
C GLY A 4 -0.20 -0.89 1.41
N VAL A 5 -0.13 -2.06 0.79
CA VAL A 5 0.67 -3.20 1.26
C VAL A 5 2.18 -2.90 1.23
N ARG A 6 2.92 -3.48 2.15
CA ARG A 6 4.38 -3.39 2.16
C ARG A 6 4.99 -4.19 1.01
N ARG A 7 6.16 -3.77 0.54
CA ARG A 7 6.89 -4.48 -0.55
C ARG A 7 7.13 -5.97 -0.25
N GLY A 8 7.39 -6.33 1.02
CA GLY A 8 7.56 -7.72 1.41
C GLY A 8 6.25 -8.51 1.33
N GLU A 9 5.16 -7.91 1.77
CA GLU A 9 3.80 -8.47 1.66
C GLU A 9 3.43 -8.68 0.19
N LEU A 10 3.58 -7.64 -0.63
CA LEU A 10 3.31 -7.70 -2.07
C LEU A 10 4.04 -8.84 -2.76
N LEU A 11 5.34 -8.98 -2.50
CA LEU A 11 6.18 -10.00 -3.14
C LEU A 11 5.97 -11.40 -2.57
N GLY A 12 5.33 -11.50 -1.41
CA GLY A 12 4.88 -12.76 -0.81
C GLY A 12 3.56 -13.29 -1.37
N VAL A 13 2.77 -12.46 -2.07
CA VAL A 13 1.47 -12.89 -2.63
C VAL A 13 1.67 -14.01 -3.64
N LYS A 14 0.87 -15.07 -3.51
CA LYS A 14 0.78 -16.18 -4.45
C LYS A 14 -0.50 -16.10 -5.27
N VAL A 15 -0.52 -16.74 -6.43
CA VAL A 15 -1.72 -16.76 -7.31
C VAL A 15 -2.95 -17.31 -6.57
N ARG A 16 -2.76 -18.32 -5.72
CA ARG A 16 -3.83 -18.92 -4.90
C ARG A 16 -4.40 -18.00 -3.82
N ASP A 17 -3.67 -16.91 -3.45
CA ASP A 17 -4.15 -15.94 -2.47
C ASP A 17 -5.19 -14.98 -3.07
N MET A 18 -5.36 -14.99 -4.39
CA MET A 18 -6.34 -14.17 -5.10
C MET A 18 -7.71 -14.87 -5.12
N ASN A 19 -8.67 -14.31 -4.41
CA ASN A 19 -10.06 -14.73 -4.51
C ASN A 19 -10.81 -13.83 -5.50
N PHE A 20 -10.80 -14.21 -6.77
CA PHE A 20 -11.45 -13.46 -7.84
C PHE A 20 -12.98 -13.43 -7.76
N ARG A 21 -13.59 -14.35 -7.01
CA ARG A 21 -15.04 -14.40 -6.82
C ARG A 21 -15.50 -13.42 -5.74
N ALA A 22 -14.74 -13.34 -4.66
CA ALA A 22 -15.02 -12.41 -3.56
C ALA A 22 -14.40 -11.01 -3.79
N ASN A 23 -13.55 -10.83 -4.80
CA ASN A 23 -12.73 -9.64 -5.03
C ASN A 23 -11.84 -9.32 -3.83
N GLU A 24 -11.08 -10.31 -3.39
CA GLU A 24 -10.20 -10.21 -2.23
C GLU A 24 -8.82 -10.77 -2.52
N VAL A 25 -7.83 -10.31 -1.78
CA VAL A 25 -6.49 -10.89 -1.72
C VAL A 25 -6.12 -11.20 -0.27
N PHE A 26 -5.61 -12.40 -0.05
CA PHE A 26 -5.09 -12.82 1.24
C PHE A 26 -3.61 -12.43 1.36
N ILE A 27 -3.30 -11.58 2.31
CA ILE A 27 -1.93 -11.19 2.64
C ILE A 27 -1.45 -12.09 3.76
N ALA A 28 -0.66 -13.09 3.42
CA ALA A 28 -0.14 -14.06 4.37
C ALA A 28 1.27 -13.68 4.85
N ARG A 29 1.50 -13.87 6.14
CA ARG A 29 2.84 -13.82 6.70
C ARG A 29 3.58 -15.12 6.37
N ARG A 30 4.47 -15.05 5.38
CA ARG A 30 5.30 -16.17 4.95
C ARG A 30 6.75 -15.89 5.34
N ALA A 31 7.11 -16.34 6.53
CA ALA A 31 8.52 -16.39 6.93
C ALA A 31 9.02 -17.80 6.62
N ASP A 32 10.21 -17.90 6.05
CA ASP A 32 10.91 -19.16 5.78
C ASP A 32 10.06 -20.19 4.98
N ASP A 33 9.37 -19.68 3.94
CA ASP A 33 8.54 -20.52 3.05
C ASP A 33 9.44 -21.46 2.24
N PRO A 34 9.37 -22.80 2.47
CA PRO A 34 10.24 -23.76 1.77
C PRO A 34 9.98 -23.80 0.26
N SER A 35 8.83 -23.30 -0.20
CA SER A 35 8.51 -23.19 -1.63
C SER A 35 9.07 -21.93 -2.29
N ASP A 36 9.69 -21.03 -1.52
CA ASP A 36 10.28 -19.80 -2.05
C ASP A 36 11.72 -20.03 -2.48
N PRO A 37 12.03 -20.02 -3.78
CA PRO A 37 13.38 -20.26 -4.27
C PRO A 37 14.32 -19.06 -4.10
N ARG A 38 13.84 -17.92 -3.56
CA ARG A 38 14.64 -16.71 -3.36
C ARG A 38 15.58 -16.89 -2.16
N VAL A 39 16.86 -16.60 -2.32
CA VAL A 39 17.85 -16.63 -1.23
C VAL A 39 17.46 -15.64 -0.11
N HIS A 40 16.97 -14.46 -0.49
CA HIS A 40 16.47 -13.47 0.45
C HIS A 40 14.94 -13.37 0.28
N GLN A 41 14.23 -14.15 1.07
CA GLN A 41 12.78 -14.18 1.02
C GLN A 41 12.19 -12.85 1.52
N PRO A 42 11.15 -12.31 0.85
CA PRO A 42 10.46 -11.15 1.36
C PRO A 42 9.68 -11.53 2.62
N ASN A 43 9.93 -10.80 3.69
CA ASN A 43 9.27 -11.04 4.97
C ASN A 43 8.12 -10.05 5.19
N ALA A 44 6.94 -10.55 5.53
CA ALA A 44 5.82 -9.77 6.03
C ALA A 44 5.91 -9.67 7.55
N LYS A 45 5.87 -8.44 8.07
CA LYS A 45 5.90 -8.16 9.51
C LYS A 45 4.52 -8.04 10.13
N THR A 46 3.47 -8.10 9.32
CA THR A 46 2.07 -7.99 9.73
C THR A 46 1.44 -9.34 9.96
N ALA A 47 0.33 -9.36 10.69
CA ALA A 47 -0.53 -10.53 10.78
C ALA A 47 -1.18 -10.85 9.41
N ASP A 48 -1.63 -12.07 9.26
CA ASP A 48 -2.42 -12.48 8.11
C ASP A 48 -3.74 -11.69 8.08
N HIS A 49 -4.10 -11.18 6.89
CA HIS A 49 -5.33 -10.44 6.73
C HIS A 49 -5.85 -10.49 5.29
N LEU A 50 -7.15 -10.28 5.13
CA LEU A 50 -7.80 -10.14 3.84
C LEU A 50 -7.91 -8.66 3.48
N LEU A 51 -7.68 -8.35 2.20
CA LEU A 51 -7.90 -7.02 1.65
C LEU A 51 -8.88 -7.09 0.48
N PRO A 52 -9.93 -6.25 0.48
CA PRO A 52 -10.79 -6.10 -0.67
C PRO A 52 -10.01 -5.42 -1.81
N ILE A 53 -10.30 -5.86 -3.03
CA ILE A 53 -9.71 -5.29 -4.24
C ILE A 53 -10.80 -4.86 -5.21
N SER A 54 -10.60 -3.73 -5.89
CA SER A 54 -11.58 -3.24 -6.86
C SER A 54 -11.74 -4.18 -8.05
N ALA A 55 -12.88 -4.13 -8.71
CA ALA A 55 -13.15 -4.93 -9.90
C ALA A 55 -12.13 -4.66 -11.03
N ASP A 56 -11.67 -3.40 -11.19
CA ASP A 56 -10.61 -3.06 -12.14
C ASP A 56 -9.28 -3.75 -11.78
N LEU A 57 -8.88 -3.75 -10.50
CA LEU A 57 -7.67 -4.43 -10.06
C LEU A 57 -7.78 -5.94 -10.22
N VAL A 58 -8.95 -6.53 -9.97
CA VAL A 58 -9.25 -7.93 -10.26
C VAL A 58 -9.04 -8.23 -11.73
N HIS A 59 -9.63 -7.42 -12.62
CA HIS A 59 -9.51 -7.60 -14.07
C HIS A 59 -8.04 -7.53 -14.52
N ARG A 60 -7.30 -6.51 -14.11
CA ARG A 60 -5.87 -6.35 -14.42
C ARG A 60 -5.02 -7.51 -13.89
N THR A 61 -5.30 -7.97 -12.67
CA THR A 61 -4.56 -9.09 -12.09
C THR A 61 -4.84 -10.40 -12.83
N ARG A 62 -6.08 -10.64 -13.23
CA ARG A 62 -6.44 -11.80 -14.07
C ARG A 62 -5.73 -11.73 -15.41
N HIS A 63 -5.79 -10.57 -16.10
CA HIS A 63 -5.08 -10.38 -17.36
C HIS A 63 -3.58 -10.65 -17.20
N TYR A 64 -2.95 -10.08 -16.18
CA TYR A 64 -1.54 -10.33 -15.90
C TYR A 64 -1.23 -11.83 -15.69
N ILE A 65 -2.03 -12.54 -14.89
CA ILE A 65 -1.80 -13.98 -14.63
C ILE A 65 -1.93 -14.80 -15.91
N PHE A 66 -3.00 -14.57 -16.68
CA PHE A 66 -3.35 -15.43 -17.81
C PHE A 66 -2.68 -15.03 -19.11
N GLU A 67 -2.29 -13.75 -19.29
CA GLU A 67 -1.71 -13.28 -20.54
C GLU A 67 -0.22 -12.96 -20.43
N GLU A 68 0.25 -12.42 -19.31
CA GLU A 68 1.63 -12.00 -19.19
C GLU A 68 2.50 -13.02 -18.43
N ARG A 69 2.11 -13.35 -17.19
CA ARG A 69 2.88 -14.24 -16.32
C ARG A 69 3.06 -15.63 -16.94
N ARG A 70 2.03 -16.19 -17.54
CA ARG A 70 2.05 -17.54 -18.14
C ARG A 70 3.03 -17.68 -19.31
N ARG A 71 3.43 -16.58 -19.95
CA ARG A 71 4.41 -16.58 -21.05
C ARG A 71 5.79 -17.04 -20.60
N PHE A 72 6.07 -16.96 -19.31
CA PHE A 72 7.35 -17.35 -18.75
C PHE A 72 7.30 -18.82 -18.26
N PRO A 73 8.02 -19.76 -18.87
CA PRO A 73 8.02 -21.17 -18.46
C PRO A 73 8.44 -21.36 -16.99
N ALA A 74 9.40 -20.57 -16.48
CA ALA A 74 9.85 -20.65 -15.11
C ALA A 74 8.75 -20.22 -14.10
N ALA A 75 7.83 -19.34 -14.49
CA ALA A 75 6.72 -18.93 -13.63
C ALA A 75 5.73 -20.06 -13.30
N ARG A 76 5.73 -21.13 -14.11
CA ARG A 76 4.90 -22.31 -13.84
C ARG A 76 5.47 -23.22 -12.73
N LYS A 77 6.73 -23.01 -12.34
CA LYS A 77 7.41 -23.81 -11.31
C LYS A 77 7.16 -23.31 -9.89
N HIS A 78 6.46 -22.20 -9.72
CA HIS A 78 6.14 -21.60 -8.42
C HIS A 78 4.82 -20.83 -8.46
N GLU A 79 4.27 -20.54 -7.30
CA GLU A 79 2.97 -19.86 -7.17
C GLU A 79 3.07 -18.35 -6.97
N PHE A 80 4.26 -17.77 -6.74
CA PHE A 80 4.39 -16.33 -6.50
C PHE A 80 3.80 -15.51 -7.65
N LEU A 81 2.95 -14.53 -7.29
CA LEU A 81 2.19 -13.76 -8.25
C LEU A 81 3.11 -12.96 -9.17
N PHE A 82 4.01 -12.18 -8.62
CA PHE A 82 4.89 -11.30 -9.38
C PHE A 82 6.18 -11.99 -9.78
N VAL A 83 6.53 -11.87 -11.06
CA VAL A 83 7.70 -12.51 -11.66
C VAL A 83 8.65 -11.49 -12.27
N ALA A 84 9.93 -11.81 -12.23
CA ALA A 84 10.96 -11.06 -12.94
C ALA A 84 10.98 -11.45 -14.43
N ASN A 85 11.72 -10.69 -15.24
CA ASN A 85 11.99 -11.06 -16.63
C ASN A 85 12.77 -12.39 -16.64
N GLY A 86 12.14 -13.43 -17.21
CA GLY A 86 12.64 -14.82 -17.13
C GLY A 86 11.78 -15.73 -16.27
N GLY A 87 10.81 -15.17 -15.51
CA GLY A 87 9.75 -15.92 -14.81
C GLY A 87 10.10 -16.40 -13.40
N ALA A 88 11.26 -16.09 -12.86
CA ALA A 88 11.55 -16.32 -11.43
C ALA A 88 10.71 -15.38 -10.54
N PRO A 89 10.43 -15.75 -9.28
CA PRO A 89 9.73 -14.84 -8.36
C PRO A 89 10.45 -13.50 -8.24
N LEU A 90 9.70 -12.40 -8.33
CA LEU A 90 10.29 -11.06 -8.23
C LEU A 90 10.90 -10.84 -6.84
N SER A 91 12.16 -10.41 -6.80
CA SER A 91 12.88 -10.13 -5.56
C SER A 91 12.70 -8.68 -5.10
N LEU A 92 13.02 -8.39 -3.84
CA LEU A 92 13.06 -7.01 -3.31
C LEU A 92 13.99 -6.11 -4.13
N ARG A 93 15.15 -6.63 -4.53
CA ARG A 93 16.09 -5.91 -5.39
C ARG A 93 15.51 -5.65 -6.78
N GLY A 94 14.81 -6.65 -7.36
CA GLY A 94 14.12 -6.52 -8.64
C GLY A 94 13.04 -5.47 -8.60
N LEU A 95 12.23 -5.45 -7.54
CA LEU A 95 11.20 -4.42 -7.35
C LEU A 95 11.82 -3.02 -7.24
N ASN A 96 12.86 -2.84 -6.43
CA ASN A 96 13.54 -1.54 -6.32
C ASN A 96 14.09 -1.09 -7.70
N LYS A 97 14.70 -2.01 -8.46
CA LYS A 97 15.19 -1.70 -9.82
C LYS A 97 14.10 -1.20 -10.77
N ILE A 98 12.86 -1.70 -10.63
CA ILE A 98 11.72 -1.19 -11.41
C ILE A 98 11.47 0.28 -11.08
N PHE A 99 11.50 0.66 -9.79
CA PHE A 99 11.34 2.06 -9.38
C PHE A 99 12.51 2.94 -9.83
N ASP A 100 13.75 2.44 -9.77
CA ASP A 100 14.92 3.17 -10.27
C ASP A 100 14.77 3.47 -11.78
N VAL A 101 14.32 2.49 -12.57
CA VAL A 101 14.08 2.67 -14.01
C VAL A 101 12.93 3.64 -14.27
N LEU A 102 11.84 3.57 -13.49
CA LEU A 102 10.73 4.49 -13.61
C LEU A 102 11.15 5.93 -13.32
N ASN A 103 11.88 6.15 -12.22
CA ASN A 103 12.40 7.48 -11.87
C ASN A 103 13.37 8.02 -12.92
N GLY A 104 14.21 7.16 -13.50
CA GLY A 104 15.15 7.57 -14.54
C GLY A 104 14.47 7.92 -15.88
N ARG A 105 13.34 7.29 -16.20
CA ARG A 105 12.57 7.56 -17.43
C ARG A 105 11.57 8.71 -17.28
N HIS A 106 11.15 8.98 -16.06
CA HIS A 106 10.10 9.91 -15.69
C HIS A 106 10.60 10.84 -14.58
N PRO A 107 11.42 11.87 -14.91
CA PRO A 107 11.95 12.79 -13.91
C PRO A 107 10.86 13.49 -13.08
N GLU A 108 9.66 13.64 -13.63
CA GLU A 108 8.48 14.17 -12.95
C GLU A 108 8.01 13.30 -11.77
N LEU A 109 8.43 12.03 -11.72
CA LEU A 109 8.14 11.10 -10.62
C LEU A 109 9.24 11.10 -9.55
N LEU A 110 10.00 12.17 -9.43
CA LEU A 110 11.12 12.31 -8.50
C LEU A 110 10.74 11.85 -7.09
N GLY A 111 11.51 10.88 -6.57
CA GLY A 111 11.27 10.33 -5.25
C GLY A 111 10.21 9.22 -5.20
N LEU A 112 9.80 8.66 -6.34
CA LEU A 112 8.92 7.49 -6.37
C LEU A 112 9.65 6.26 -5.82
N PHE A 113 9.11 5.68 -4.73
CA PHE A 113 9.61 4.46 -4.11
C PHE A 113 8.45 3.65 -3.51
N PRO A 114 8.62 2.34 -3.30
CA PRO A 114 7.50 1.47 -2.89
C PRO A 114 6.75 1.94 -1.65
N HIS A 115 7.43 2.51 -0.67
CA HIS A 115 6.80 2.94 0.59
C HIS A 115 5.96 4.22 0.43
N LEU A 116 6.24 5.04 -0.59
CA LEU A 116 5.45 6.22 -0.90
C LEU A 116 3.97 5.88 -1.16
N PHE A 117 3.71 4.76 -1.86
CA PHE A 117 2.33 4.32 -2.10
C PHE A 117 1.56 4.00 -0.83
N ARG A 118 2.25 3.48 0.18
CA ARG A 118 1.65 3.26 1.49
C ARG A 118 1.34 4.57 2.21
N HIS A 119 2.26 5.54 2.15
CA HIS A 119 2.01 6.88 2.69
C HIS A 119 0.82 7.56 2.00
N THR A 120 0.77 7.52 0.67
CA THR A 120 -0.34 8.07 -0.10
C THR A 120 -1.66 7.39 0.24
N ASN A 121 -1.66 6.06 0.39
CA ASN A 121 -2.86 5.33 0.77
C ASN A 121 -3.34 5.71 2.18
N ASN A 122 -2.42 5.83 3.14
CA ASN A 122 -2.75 6.29 4.48
C ASN A 122 -3.36 7.70 4.46
N TYR A 123 -2.75 8.62 3.72
CA TYR A 123 -3.26 9.97 3.56
C TYR A 123 -4.67 10.00 2.96
N ASN A 124 -4.88 9.25 1.88
CA ASN A 124 -6.18 9.17 1.22
C ASN A 124 -7.25 8.54 2.11
N PHE A 125 -6.88 7.53 2.91
CA PHE A 125 -7.80 6.91 3.86
C PHE A 125 -8.22 7.91 4.94
N SER A 126 -7.26 8.62 5.54
CA SER A 126 -7.57 9.61 6.58
C SER A 126 -8.42 10.75 6.03
N LYS A 127 -8.17 11.19 4.79
CA LYS A 127 -9.01 12.17 4.12
C LYS A 127 -10.44 11.66 3.91
N LEU A 128 -10.60 10.41 3.48
CA LEU A 128 -11.91 9.78 3.31
C LEU A 128 -12.63 9.64 4.65
N ALA A 129 -11.93 9.28 5.71
CA ALA A 129 -12.48 9.19 7.07
C ALA A 129 -13.01 10.55 7.56
N ASP A 130 -12.26 11.63 7.29
CA ASP A 130 -12.72 13.02 7.57
C ASP A 130 -13.98 13.38 6.79
N GLU A 131 -14.00 13.10 5.49
CA GLU A 131 -15.15 13.38 4.62
C GLU A 131 -16.43 12.63 5.06
N GLN A 132 -16.25 11.44 5.65
CA GLN A 132 -17.34 10.61 6.18
C GLN A 132 -17.68 10.93 7.64
N GLY A 133 -16.97 11.83 8.30
CA GLY A 133 -17.15 12.14 9.72
C GLY A 133 -16.88 10.95 10.63
N MET A 134 -15.93 10.08 10.26
CA MET A 134 -15.59 8.87 11.02
C MET A 134 -14.99 9.27 12.36
N ASP A 135 -15.42 8.59 13.43
CA ASP A 135 -14.81 8.74 14.75
C ASP A 135 -13.33 8.35 14.73
N PRO A 136 -12.42 9.12 15.35
CA PRO A 136 -10.99 8.85 15.32
C PRO A 136 -10.59 7.46 15.83
N GLU A 137 -11.30 6.92 16.82
CA GLU A 137 -11.03 5.58 17.33
C GLU A 137 -11.45 4.50 16.33
N VAL A 138 -12.57 4.70 15.65
CA VAL A 138 -13.05 3.83 14.56
C VAL A 138 -12.10 3.91 13.36
N GLU A 139 -11.65 5.11 12.98
CA GLU A 139 -10.65 5.31 11.96
C GLU A 139 -9.39 4.51 12.24
N GLN A 140 -8.83 4.64 13.45
CA GLN A 140 -7.63 3.92 13.86
C GLN A 140 -7.80 2.40 13.83
N LYS A 141 -8.90 1.88 14.36
CA LYS A 141 -9.20 0.44 14.36
C LYS A 141 -9.38 -0.10 12.94
N THR A 142 -10.15 0.59 12.12
CA THR A 142 -10.39 0.21 10.72
C THR A 142 -9.08 0.18 9.94
N TRP A 143 -8.25 1.21 10.12
CA TRP A 143 -6.97 1.28 9.44
C TRP A 143 -6.00 0.19 9.91
N SER A 144 -5.92 -0.07 11.21
CA SER A 144 -5.10 -1.14 11.77
C SER A 144 -5.48 -2.49 11.21
N HIS A 145 -6.78 -2.76 11.10
CA HIS A 145 -7.31 -3.99 10.50
C HIS A 145 -6.86 -4.12 9.04
N ASN A 146 -7.07 -3.09 8.21
CA ASN A 146 -6.71 -3.08 6.79
C ASN A 146 -5.19 -3.22 6.56
N MET A 147 -4.39 -2.77 7.51
CA MET A 147 -2.93 -2.82 7.43
C MET A 147 -2.32 -4.08 8.08
N GLY A 148 -3.14 -4.96 8.66
CA GLY A 148 -2.69 -6.15 9.36
C GLY A 148 -1.81 -5.83 10.58
N TRP A 149 -2.04 -4.66 11.22
CA TRP A 149 -1.32 -4.30 12.44
C TRP A 149 -1.97 -4.94 13.65
N SER A 150 -1.17 -5.33 14.64
CA SER A 150 -1.71 -5.70 15.94
C SER A 150 -2.28 -4.45 16.64
N GLU A 151 -3.30 -4.64 17.46
CA GLU A 151 -3.90 -3.56 18.26
C GLU A 151 -2.89 -2.85 19.17
N THR A 152 -1.82 -3.55 19.55
CA THR A 152 -0.72 -3.03 20.38
C THR A 152 0.42 -2.43 19.54
N SER A 153 0.28 -2.37 18.21
CA SER A 153 1.30 -1.83 17.32
C SER A 153 1.29 -0.29 17.37
N GLY A 154 2.38 0.32 17.83
CA GLY A 154 2.57 1.78 17.73
C GLY A 154 2.64 2.33 16.29
N ALA A 155 2.47 1.46 15.28
CA ALA A 155 2.46 1.89 13.88
C ALA A 155 1.19 2.71 13.55
N ALA A 156 0.03 2.28 14.03
CA ALA A 156 -1.22 3.03 13.88
C ALA A 156 -1.11 4.39 14.57
N GLU A 157 -0.61 4.43 15.79
CA GLU A 157 -0.41 5.65 16.56
C GLU A 157 0.51 6.66 15.86
N THR A 158 1.59 6.19 15.24
CA THR A 158 2.52 7.07 14.49
C THR A 158 1.84 7.75 13.30
N TYR A 159 0.96 7.05 12.58
CA TYR A 159 0.24 7.63 11.44
C TYR A 159 -0.89 8.56 11.93
N THR A 160 -1.65 8.14 12.90
CA THR A 160 -2.72 8.96 13.52
C THR A 160 -2.15 10.25 14.11
N ARG A 161 -1.02 10.17 14.83
CA ARG A 161 -0.38 11.35 15.42
C ARG A 161 0.03 12.39 14.38
N ARG A 162 0.67 11.98 13.28
CA ARG A 162 1.05 12.90 12.19
C ARG A 162 -0.17 13.57 11.58
N GLU A 163 -1.26 12.84 11.42
CA GLU A 163 -2.49 13.36 10.88
C GLU A 163 -3.17 14.33 11.85
N ILE A 164 -3.20 14.02 13.15
CA ILE A 164 -3.66 14.92 14.20
C ILE A 164 -2.84 16.22 14.21
N GLU A 165 -1.51 16.13 14.13
CA GLU A 165 -0.63 17.29 14.08
C GLU A 165 -0.89 18.16 12.84
N ARG A 166 -1.15 17.54 11.67
CA ARG A 166 -1.53 18.25 10.45
C ARG A 166 -2.87 18.97 10.61
N LYS A 167 -3.90 18.27 11.08
CA LYS A 167 -5.24 18.82 11.32
C LYS A 167 -5.21 19.96 12.33
N ALA A 168 -4.47 19.78 13.42
CA ALA A 168 -4.30 20.82 14.45
C ALA A 168 -3.64 22.08 13.86
N ARG A 169 -2.62 21.92 13.03
CA ARG A 169 -1.96 23.03 12.34
C ARG A 169 -2.93 23.74 11.38
N GLU A 170 -3.67 23.00 10.58
CA GLU A 170 -4.66 23.57 9.64
C GLU A 170 -5.76 24.33 10.37
N ALA A 171 -6.30 23.76 11.43
CA ALA A 171 -7.31 24.42 12.27
C ALA A 171 -6.78 25.70 12.91
N SER A 172 -5.55 25.68 13.42
CA SER A 172 -4.89 26.85 13.98
C SER A 172 -4.70 27.96 12.95
N LEU A 173 -4.26 27.63 11.74
CA LEU A 173 -4.11 28.62 10.66
C LEU A 173 -5.49 29.19 10.23
N GLN A 174 -6.52 28.36 10.13
CA GLN A 174 -7.88 28.84 9.83
C GLN A 174 -8.42 29.79 10.89
N LEU A 175 -8.19 29.50 12.17
CA LEU A 175 -8.56 30.39 13.27
C LEU A 175 -7.82 31.72 13.17
N GLN A 176 -6.49 31.71 12.94
CA GLN A 176 -5.70 32.93 12.79
C GLN A 176 -6.20 33.78 11.61
N ASN A 177 -6.47 33.16 10.46
CA ASN A 177 -7.00 33.85 9.28
C ASN A 177 -8.40 34.47 9.52
N LYS A 178 -9.25 33.83 10.31
CA LYS A 178 -10.57 34.37 10.69
C LYS A 178 -10.46 35.52 11.69
N MET A 179 -9.43 35.55 12.51
CA MET A 179 -9.21 36.60 13.51
C MET A 179 -8.52 37.84 12.94
N VAL A 180 -7.84 37.72 11.81
CA VAL A 180 -7.28 38.86 11.08
C VAL A 180 -8.44 39.56 10.36
N LYS A 181 -9.06 40.56 11.00
CA LYS A 181 -10.00 41.45 10.31
C LYS A 181 -9.27 42.09 9.11
N PRO A 182 -9.89 42.12 7.90
CA PRO A 182 -9.31 42.91 6.82
C PRO A 182 -9.18 44.36 7.30
N ARG A 183 -7.99 44.90 7.23
CA ARG A 183 -7.78 46.35 7.36
C ARG A 183 -8.61 46.97 6.25
N ASN A 184 -9.71 47.62 6.61
CA ASN A 184 -10.49 48.40 5.67
C ASN A 184 -9.53 49.32 4.94
N ALA A 185 -9.40 49.17 3.64
CA ALA A 185 -8.89 50.16 2.75
C ALA A 185 -9.94 51.31 2.76
N SER A 186 -9.69 52.27 3.64
CA SER A 186 -10.39 53.55 3.64
C SER A 186 -9.28 54.57 3.61
N GLU A 187 -8.95 55.06 2.42
CA GLU A 187 -8.78 56.45 1.97
C GLU A 187 -8.06 56.46 0.64
#